data_9178cf1d02272c57454ec0d64b7275db
#
_entry.id   9178cf1d02272c57454ec0d64b7275db
#
_cell.length_a   1.000
_cell.length_b   1.000
_cell.length_c   1.000
_cell.angle_alpha   90.00
_cell.angle_beta   90.00
_cell.angle_gamma   90.00
#
_symmetry.space_group_name_H-M   'P 1'
#
loop_
_entity.id
_entity.type
_entity.pdbx_description
1 polymer ?
#
loop_
_entity_poly.entity_id
_entity_poly.type
_entity_poly.pdbx_seq_one_letter_code
_entity_poly.pdbx_strand_id
1 'polypeptide(L)'
;AAYNMNINMGSLSDVLGLTMDQSEAVADVHKNFTADMMNAAVAPNDERDAMIHKAINKDLKYMHTILSDKQYRKYLMLLNTTLKNRGVIK
;
A
#
# COMPACT_ATOMS: atom_id res chain seq x y z
N ALA A 1 -6.31 5.05 -13.62
CA ALA A 1 -6.02 3.63 -13.82
C ALA A 1 -6.12 2.86 -12.51
N ALA A 2 -6.39 1.55 -12.60
CA ALA A 2 -6.57 0.67 -11.44
C ALA A 2 -5.33 0.63 -10.53
N TYR A 3 -4.16 0.82 -11.10
CA TYR A 3 -2.89 0.74 -10.37
C TYR A 3 -2.41 2.07 -9.81
N ASN A 4 -3.17 3.14 -10.00
CA ASN A 4 -2.87 4.43 -9.39
C ASN A 4 -3.34 4.40 -7.94
N MET A 5 -2.39 4.27 -7.02
CA MET A 5 -2.67 4.05 -5.60
C MET A 5 -2.58 5.34 -4.78
N ASN A 6 -2.90 6.48 -5.38
CA ASN A 6 -2.93 7.75 -4.66
C ASN A 6 -3.98 7.70 -3.55
N ILE A 7 -3.58 8.10 -2.37
CA ILE A 7 -4.47 8.18 -1.20
C ILE A 7 -4.30 9.52 -0.51
N ASN A 8 -5.31 9.90 0.26
CA ASN A 8 -5.24 11.07 1.11
C ASN A 8 -4.54 10.70 2.41
N MET A 9 -3.30 11.14 2.58
CA MET A 9 -2.50 10.84 3.77
C MET A 9 -3.11 11.41 5.05
N GLY A 10 -3.78 12.56 4.97
CA GLY A 10 -4.48 13.11 6.12
C GLY A 10 -5.57 12.18 6.63
N SER A 11 -6.39 11.66 5.72
CA SER A 11 -7.43 10.70 6.07
C SER A 11 -6.86 9.40 6.61
N LEU A 12 -5.81 8.89 5.99
CA LEU A 12 -5.16 7.66 6.44
C LEU A 12 -4.57 7.84 7.85
N SER A 13 -3.89 8.96 8.09
CA SER A 13 -3.33 9.27 9.41
C SER A 13 -4.40 9.32 10.48
N ASP A 14 -5.56 9.92 10.18
CA ASP A 14 -6.68 10.00 11.11
C ASP A 14 -7.28 8.63 11.41
N VAL A 15 -7.49 7.83 10.37
CA VAL A 15 -8.09 6.49 10.52
C VAL A 15 -7.19 5.56 11.32
N LEU A 16 -5.88 5.61 11.09
CA LEU A 16 -4.92 4.76 11.79
C LEU A 16 -4.43 5.35 13.11
N GLY A 17 -4.68 6.64 13.36
CA GLY A 17 -4.17 7.31 14.55
C GLY A 17 -2.65 7.44 14.55
N LEU A 18 -2.08 7.85 13.42
CA LEU A 18 -0.62 7.95 13.25
C LEU A 18 -0.05 9.18 13.95
N THR A 19 1.16 9.02 14.51
CA THR A 19 1.98 10.17 14.94
C THR A 19 2.53 10.88 13.70
N MET A 20 3.10 12.08 13.89
CA MET A 20 3.73 12.80 12.78
C MET A 20 4.87 11.98 12.16
N ASP A 21 5.72 11.37 12.99
CA ASP A 21 6.83 10.55 12.51
C ASP A 21 6.32 9.34 11.74
N GLN A 22 5.27 8.69 12.24
CA GLN A 22 4.64 7.57 11.52
C GLN A 22 4.06 8.03 10.20
N SER A 23 3.38 9.17 10.17
CA SER A 23 2.77 9.69 8.94
C SER A 23 3.82 9.95 7.86
N GLU A 24 4.97 10.52 8.23
CA GLU A 24 6.05 10.76 7.29
C GLU A 24 6.62 9.44 6.74
N ALA A 25 6.87 8.48 7.62
CA ALA A 25 7.39 7.17 7.22
C ALA A 25 6.39 6.43 6.33
N VAL A 26 5.11 6.44 6.67
CA VAL A 26 4.05 5.82 5.89
C VAL A 26 3.93 6.47 4.52
N ALA A 27 4.02 7.79 4.45
CA ALA A 27 3.97 8.52 3.18
C ALA A 27 5.11 8.09 2.24
N ASP A 28 6.32 7.94 2.77
CA ASP A 28 7.48 7.50 1.99
C ASP A 28 7.29 6.06 1.48
N VAL A 29 6.82 5.16 2.33
CA VAL A 29 6.56 3.77 1.94
C VAL A 29 5.46 3.72 0.89
N HIS A 30 4.40 4.49 1.07
CA HIS A 30 3.28 4.53 0.12
C HIS A 30 3.72 5.07 -1.24
N LYS A 31 4.58 6.07 -1.26
CA LYS A 31 5.14 6.62 -2.50
C LYS A 31 5.90 5.53 -3.28
N ASN A 32 6.71 4.75 -2.58
CA ASN A 32 7.44 3.63 -3.19
C ASN A 32 6.48 2.55 -3.69
N PHE A 33 5.46 2.21 -2.90
CA PHE A 33 4.45 1.24 -3.29
C PHE A 33 3.72 1.68 -4.56
N THR A 34 3.32 2.94 -4.63
CA THR A 34 2.65 3.49 -5.82
C THR A 34 3.54 3.37 -7.06
N ALA A 35 4.83 3.70 -6.93
CA ALA A 35 5.78 3.56 -8.04
C ALA A 35 5.92 2.10 -8.48
N ASP A 36 6.02 1.17 -7.54
CA ASP A 36 6.12 -0.26 -7.84
C ASP A 36 4.86 -0.77 -8.55
N MET A 37 3.68 -0.33 -8.12
CA MET A 37 2.41 -0.72 -8.75
C MET A 37 2.28 -0.15 -10.16
N MET A 38 2.74 1.08 -10.39
CA MET A 38 2.74 1.67 -11.72
C MET A 38 3.69 0.92 -12.67
N ASN A 39 4.83 0.46 -12.17
CA ASN A 39 5.75 -0.37 -12.94
C ASN A 39 5.10 -1.72 -13.29
N ALA A 40 4.37 -2.31 -12.35
CA ALA A 40 3.64 -3.55 -12.59
C ALA A 40 2.57 -3.37 -13.68
N ALA A 41 1.92 -2.22 -13.72
CA ALA A 41 0.86 -1.94 -14.68
C ALA A 41 1.35 -2.00 -16.14
N VAL A 42 2.62 -1.68 -16.39
CA VAL A 42 3.20 -1.68 -17.73
C VAL A 42 4.02 -2.94 -18.03
N ALA A 43 4.07 -3.87 -17.09
CA ALA A 43 4.81 -5.12 -17.26
C ALA A 43 4.01 -6.12 -18.12
N PRO A 44 4.69 -7.09 -18.77
CA PRO A 44 4.00 -8.18 -19.45
C PRO A 44 3.10 -8.97 -18.51
N ASN A 45 2.01 -9.54 -19.02
CA ASN A 45 1.00 -10.23 -18.21
C ASN A 45 1.59 -11.36 -17.37
N ASP A 46 2.57 -12.09 -17.91
CA ASP A 46 3.21 -13.21 -17.22
C ASP A 46 4.10 -12.77 -16.04
N GLU A 47 4.53 -11.50 -16.03
CA GLU A 47 5.35 -10.94 -14.96
C GLU A 47 4.55 -10.07 -13.99
N ARG A 48 3.39 -9.56 -14.42
CA ARG A 48 2.62 -8.58 -13.66
C ARG A 48 2.20 -9.08 -12.29
N ASP A 49 1.67 -10.30 -12.19
CA ASP A 49 1.21 -10.85 -10.91
C ASP A 49 2.35 -10.97 -9.91
N ALA A 50 3.51 -11.43 -10.37
CA ALA A 50 4.70 -11.54 -9.50
C ALA A 50 5.14 -10.17 -9.01
N MET A 51 5.11 -9.16 -9.87
CA MET A 51 5.49 -7.80 -9.51
C MET A 51 4.51 -7.19 -8.52
N ILE A 52 3.21 -7.43 -8.70
CA ILE A 52 2.17 -6.97 -7.77
C ILE A 52 2.38 -7.60 -6.39
N HIS A 53 2.56 -8.92 -6.32
CA HIS A 53 2.78 -9.61 -5.05
C HIS A 53 4.06 -9.11 -4.36
N LYS A 54 5.12 -8.89 -5.12
CA LYS A 54 6.37 -8.36 -4.58
C LYS A 54 6.17 -6.95 -4.01
N ALA A 55 5.45 -6.10 -4.72
CA ALA A 55 5.16 -4.74 -4.26
C ALA A 55 4.34 -4.75 -2.97
N ILE A 56 3.30 -5.58 -2.91
CA ILE A 56 2.45 -5.71 -1.72
C ILE A 56 3.26 -6.22 -0.53
N ASN A 57 4.04 -7.27 -0.73
CA ASN A 57 4.85 -7.86 0.35
C ASN A 57 5.88 -6.86 0.88
N LYS A 58 6.50 -6.11 0.01
CA LYS A 58 7.47 -5.06 0.38
C LYS A 58 6.80 -3.97 1.21
N ASP A 59 5.64 -3.51 0.76
CA ASP A 59 4.85 -2.49 1.47
C ASP A 59 4.47 -2.97 2.87
N LEU A 60 3.93 -4.17 2.98
CA LEU A 60 3.52 -4.73 4.27
C LEU A 60 4.70 -4.92 5.21
N LYS A 61 5.84 -5.32 4.70
CA LYS A 61 7.06 -5.49 5.50
C LYS A 61 7.48 -4.17 6.15
N TYR A 62 7.52 -3.09 5.36
CA TYR A 62 7.89 -1.79 5.89
C TYR A 62 6.83 -1.23 6.83
N MET A 63 5.56 -1.37 6.48
CA MET A 63 4.47 -0.91 7.34
C MET A 63 4.48 -1.63 8.69
N HIS A 64 4.80 -2.92 8.70
CA HIS A 64 4.87 -3.69 9.94
C HIS A 64 5.97 -3.18 10.89
N THR A 65 7.03 -2.58 10.36
CA THR A 65 8.08 -1.99 11.20
C THR A 65 7.72 -0.59 11.71
N ILE A 66 6.83 0.11 11.03
CA ILE A 66 6.43 1.48 11.36
C ILE A 66 5.22 1.51 12.29
N LEU A 67 4.24 0.64 12.05
CA LEU A 67 2.95 0.65 12.71
C LEU A 67 2.95 -0.27 13.93
N SER A 68 2.10 0.07 14.93
CA SER A 68 1.78 -0.85 16.01
C SER A 68 0.97 -2.03 15.43
N ASP A 69 0.84 -3.11 16.19
CA ASP A 69 0.06 -4.28 15.76
C ASP A 69 -1.38 -3.91 15.41
N LYS A 70 -2.00 -3.06 16.23
CA LYS A 70 -3.37 -2.61 16.02
C LYS A 70 -3.49 -1.77 14.76
N GLN A 71 -2.56 -0.84 14.55
CA GLN A 71 -2.52 0.00 13.36
C GLN A 71 -2.26 -0.84 12.11
N TYR A 72 -1.35 -1.81 12.20
CA TYR A 72 -1.01 -2.69 11.08
C TYR A 72 -2.21 -3.52 10.63
N ARG A 73 -2.96 -4.10 11.58
CA ARG A 73 -4.17 -4.89 11.25
C ARG A 73 -5.18 -4.03 10.50
N LYS A 74 -5.39 -2.81 10.95
CA LYS A 74 -6.32 -1.88 10.32
C LYS A 74 -5.86 -1.50 8.92
N TYR A 75 -4.57 -1.23 8.78
CA TYR A 75 -3.96 -0.93 7.48
C TYR A 75 -4.12 -2.10 6.52
N LEU A 76 -3.85 -3.31 6.98
CA LEU A 76 -3.97 -4.53 6.17
C LEU A 76 -5.39 -4.69 5.62
N MET A 77 -6.38 -4.47 6.46
CA MET A 77 -7.79 -4.51 6.05
C MET A 77 -8.10 -3.46 4.99
N LEU A 78 -7.64 -2.24 5.19
CA LEU A 78 -7.86 -1.14 4.25
C LEU A 78 -7.18 -1.40 2.90
N LEU A 79 -5.96 -1.91 2.94
CA LEU A 79 -5.22 -2.23 1.72
C LEU A 79 -5.93 -3.32 0.92
N ASN A 80 -6.33 -4.42 1.58
CA ASN A 80 -7.05 -5.51 0.92
C ASN A 80 -8.34 -5.03 0.27
N THR A 81 -9.12 -4.23 0.99
CA THR A 81 -10.38 -3.68 0.48
C THR A 81 -10.13 -2.81 -0.74
N THR A 82 -9.12 -1.93 -0.68
CA THR A 82 -8.77 -1.06 -1.79
C THR A 82 -8.35 -1.85 -3.02
N LEU A 83 -7.49 -2.85 -2.85
CA LEU A 83 -7.01 -3.65 -3.96
C LEU A 83 -8.13 -4.46 -4.60
N LYS A 84 -9.04 -5.04 -3.80
CA LYS A 84 -10.21 -5.75 -4.30
C LYS A 84 -11.14 -4.82 -5.08
N ASN A 85 -11.44 -3.65 -4.52
CA ASN A 85 -12.34 -2.68 -5.16
C ASN A 85 -11.79 -2.18 -6.49
N ARG A 86 -10.48 -2.12 -6.64
CA ARG A 86 -9.83 -1.71 -7.89
C ARG A 86 -9.59 -2.87 -8.85
N GLY A 87 -9.92 -4.11 -8.46
CA GLY A 87 -9.73 -5.28 -9.31
C GLY A 87 -8.28 -5.70 -9.46
N VAL A 88 -7.38 -5.23 -8.59
CA VAL A 88 -5.96 -5.60 -8.64
C VAL A 88 -5.75 -7.01 -8.10
N ILE A 89 -6.52 -7.38 -7.09
CA ILE A 89 -6.54 -8.75 -6.55
C ILE A 89 -7.97 -9.26 -6.52
N LYS A 90 -8.13 -10.56 -6.46
CA LYS A 90 -9.45 -11.23 -6.44
C LYS A 90 -9.97 -11.44 -5.02
#